data_1955f20d9e3e88389e12e94dd1c6e5ad
#
_entry.id   1955f20d9e3e88389e12e94dd1c6e5ad
#
_cell.length_a   1.000
_cell.length_b   1.000
_cell.length_c   1.000
_cell.angle_alpha   90.00
_cell.angle_beta   90.00
_cell.angle_gamma   90.00
#
_symmetry.space_group_name_H-M   'P 1'
#
loop_
_entity.id
_entity.type
_entity.pdbx_description
1 polymer ?
#
loop_
_entity_poly.entity_id
_entity_poly.type
_entity_poly.pdbx_seq_one_letter_code
_entity_poly.pdbx_strand_id
1 'polypeptide(L)'
;METQSYEDWSLQVHERVLAQRVPISGSIEVTRRCNLSCVHCYNNLPFEDKEAGRSELTYEEHCRLIEEMAAQGCLWLLYTGGEIFARRDFMEIYREAKKAGFLVTLFTNATLIDKAMAESLSTWRPFSIEVSLYGCTAPTHDRVTRGAGSFDRTISGVKLLMEVGLQPILKTMVLKSNAHELWDMKRFVEEDLGLEFRFDAMINPRVDSSNAPLRMRLSAEEVVSLDLKEPNRRNEWVKFCDRFNRPMPNSKDRPELYVCGGAHNAFAIDASGGLSTCVLWHGDQFDLRKGSFQEGWETFLLNVSRKKSTRRNNCVACGLRSLCGMCPANGVLECGDAEEPVDFLCRVAHLRAYVFGIPIAPHGACEYCPGGAKHRQIMGTAERLVLRNDLSQRPRSIWPQTHTGRHR
;
A
#
# COMPACT_ATOMS: atom_id res chain seq x y z
N MET A 1 29.57 -17.91 6.96
CA MET A 1 28.09 -17.96 6.79
C MET A 1 27.74 -16.74 5.95
N GLU A 2 27.19 -16.94 4.75
CA GLU A 2 26.61 -15.85 3.99
C GLU A 2 25.38 -15.33 4.74
N THR A 3 25.39 -14.07 5.11
CA THR A 3 24.26 -13.42 5.76
C THR A 3 23.21 -13.11 4.68
N GLN A 4 22.08 -13.78 4.74
CA GLN A 4 20.95 -13.50 3.88
C GLN A 4 20.31 -12.16 4.29
N SER A 5 19.89 -11.35 3.30
CA SER A 5 19.13 -10.13 3.61
C SER A 5 17.76 -10.47 4.20
N TYR A 6 17.20 -9.57 5.02
CA TYR A 6 15.83 -9.73 5.53
C TYR A 6 14.80 -9.83 4.39
N GLU A 7 14.99 -9.04 3.34
CA GLU A 7 14.10 -9.04 2.16
C GLU A 7 14.05 -10.42 1.51
N ASP A 8 15.20 -11.02 1.24
CA ASP A 8 15.28 -12.35 0.62
C ASP A 8 14.70 -13.43 1.53
N TRP A 9 15.00 -13.37 2.83
CA TRP A 9 14.43 -14.29 3.82
C TRP A 9 12.91 -14.17 3.88
N SER A 10 12.38 -12.95 4.02
CA SER A 10 10.94 -12.70 4.08
C SER A 10 10.21 -13.22 2.84
N LEU A 11 10.77 -12.96 1.65
CA LEU A 11 10.22 -13.46 0.39
C LEU A 11 10.19 -15.00 0.33
N GLN A 12 11.26 -15.67 0.75
CA GLN A 12 11.31 -17.13 0.79
C GLN A 12 10.28 -17.71 1.76
N VAL A 13 10.09 -17.08 2.92
CA VAL A 13 9.06 -17.51 3.87
C VAL A 13 7.67 -17.38 3.23
N HIS A 14 7.35 -16.24 2.62
CA HIS A 14 6.06 -16.05 1.93
C HIS A 14 5.83 -17.07 0.81
N GLU A 15 6.85 -17.37 0.01
CA GLU A 15 6.75 -18.37 -1.06
C GLU A 15 6.50 -19.77 -0.51
N ARG A 16 7.17 -20.15 0.58
CA ARG A 16 7.00 -21.48 1.22
C ARG A 16 5.60 -21.67 1.80
N VAL A 17 5.05 -20.67 2.44
CA VAL A 17 3.74 -20.77 3.11
C VAL A 17 2.55 -20.51 2.18
N LEU A 18 2.78 -19.96 0.99
CA LEU A 18 1.71 -19.64 0.05
C LEU A 18 0.90 -20.87 -0.37
N ALA A 19 1.59 -21.98 -0.67
CA ALA A 19 0.95 -23.25 -1.04
C ALA A 19 0.16 -23.89 0.13
N GLN A 20 0.58 -23.63 1.36
CA GLN A 20 -0.07 -24.13 2.59
C GLN A 20 -1.18 -23.20 3.06
N ARG A 21 -1.33 -22.04 2.44
CA ARG A 21 -2.32 -21.03 2.79
C ARG A 21 -2.26 -20.59 4.26
N VAL A 22 -1.05 -20.43 4.83
CA VAL A 22 -0.86 -19.90 6.18
C VAL A 22 -1.14 -18.40 6.18
N PRO A 23 -1.96 -17.86 7.12
CA PRO A 23 -2.24 -16.41 7.23
C PRO A 23 -1.05 -15.65 7.83
N ILE A 24 0.08 -15.64 7.11
CA ILE A 24 1.35 -15.23 7.69
C ILE A 24 1.44 -13.74 7.99
N SER A 25 0.62 -12.92 7.32
CA SER A 25 0.66 -11.46 7.45
C SER A 25 -0.73 -10.89 7.68
N GLY A 26 -0.92 -10.15 8.77
CA GLY A 26 -2.16 -9.50 9.14
C GLY A 26 -2.03 -7.99 9.25
N SER A 27 -3.12 -7.27 8.93
CA SER A 27 -3.27 -5.84 9.18
C SER A 27 -4.48 -5.63 10.09
N ILE A 28 -4.33 -4.89 11.17
CA ILE A 28 -5.44 -4.57 12.10
C ILE A 28 -5.60 -3.06 12.18
N GLU A 29 -6.78 -2.58 11.82
CA GLU A 29 -7.21 -1.23 12.14
C GLU A 29 -7.73 -1.22 13.59
N VAL A 30 -6.93 -0.75 14.54
CA VAL A 30 -7.34 -0.77 15.96
C VAL A 30 -8.40 0.27 16.29
N THR A 31 -8.48 1.32 15.48
CA THR A 31 -9.47 2.40 15.52
C THR A 31 -9.53 3.10 14.18
N ARG A 32 -10.68 3.63 13.81
CA ARG A 32 -10.78 4.58 12.68
C ARG A 32 -10.74 6.04 13.13
N ARG A 33 -10.77 6.29 14.44
CA ARG A 33 -10.69 7.62 15.01
C ARG A 33 -9.27 8.17 14.90
N CYS A 34 -9.17 9.43 14.53
CA CYS A 34 -7.88 10.11 14.35
C CYS A 34 -7.97 11.56 14.85
N ASN A 35 -6.90 12.03 15.46
CA ASN A 35 -6.76 13.41 15.86
C ASN A 35 -6.39 14.38 14.74
N LEU A 36 -6.24 13.85 13.50
CA LEU A 36 -6.01 14.60 12.26
C LEU A 36 -7.10 14.30 11.23
N SER A 37 -7.26 15.19 10.23
CA SER A 37 -8.27 15.07 9.18
C SER A 37 -7.66 15.21 7.79
N CYS A 38 -6.66 14.38 7.49
CA CYS A 38 -5.85 14.48 6.28
C CYS A 38 -6.70 14.46 5.00
N VAL A 39 -6.37 15.36 4.06
CA VAL A 39 -7.14 15.58 2.82
C VAL A 39 -7.24 14.37 1.89
N HIS A 40 -6.34 13.40 2.04
CA HIS A 40 -6.25 12.20 1.23
C HIS A 40 -6.59 10.92 2.01
N CYS A 41 -7.00 11.04 3.29
CA CYS A 41 -7.23 9.87 4.13
C CYS A 41 -8.36 9.01 3.60
N TYR A 42 -8.12 7.69 3.56
CA TYR A 42 -9.07 6.73 3.03
C TYR A 42 -10.12 6.28 4.06
N ASN A 43 -9.85 6.38 5.37
CA ASN A 43 -10.72 5.77 6.38
C ASN A 43 -10.95 6.56 7.67
N ASN A 44 -10.30 7.72 7.91
CA ASN A 44 -10.36 8.39 9.21
C ASN A 44 -11.76 8.89 9.58
N LEU A 45 -12.06 8.81 10.88
CA LEU A 45 -13.21 9.41 11.55
C LEU A 45 -12.73 10.43 12.60
N PRO A 46 -13.57 11.40 13.00
CA PRO A 46 -13.21 12.33 14.06
C PRO A 46 -12.79 11.62 15.36
N PHE A 47 -11.85 12.21 16.08
CA PHE A 47 -11.35 11.65 17.35
C PHE A 47 -12.45 11.41 18.39
N GLU A 48 -13.43 12.33 18.44
CA GLU A 48 -14.56 12.30 19.37
C GLU A 48 -15.74 11.45 18.90
N ASP A 49 -15.62 10.72 17.79
CA ASP A 49 -16.69 9.87 17.26
C ASP A 49 -17.00 8.74 18.24
N LYS A 50 -18.10 8.93 19.00
CA LYS A 50 -18.53 8.00 20.04
C LYS A 50 -19.12 6.71 19.50
N GLU A 51 -19.71 6.76 18.31
CA GLU A 51 -20.30 5.58 17.68
C GLU A 51 -19.18 4.66 17.18
N ALA A 52 -18.19 5.23 16.47
CA ALA A 52 -16.99 4.52 16.10
C ALA A 52 -16.31 3.90 17.33
N GLY A 53 -16.12 4.68 18.42
CA GLY A 53 -15.48 4.18 19.64
C GLY A 53 -16.24 3.04 20.33
N ARG A 54 -17.59 3.00 20.24
CA ARG A 54 -18.39 1.91 20.79
C ARG A 54 -18.36 0.65 19.93
N SER A 55 -18.13 0.79 18.64
CA SER A 55 -18.05 -0.33 17.70
C SER A 55 -16.67 -0.99 17.68
N GLU A 56 -15.63 -0.35 18.23
CA GLU A 56 -14.29 -0.91 18.26
C GLU A 56 -14.23 -2.21 19.07
N LEU A 57 -13.37 -3.14 18.65
CA LEU A 57 -13.07 -4.35 19.41
C LEU A 57 -12.56 -3.98 20.80
N THR A 58 -12.98 -4.70 21.85
CA THR A 58 -12.49 -4.52 23.22
C THR A 58 -11.06 -5.03 23.37
N TYR A 59 -10.41 -4.72 24.49
CA TYR A 59 -9.11 -5.28 24.82
C TYR A 59 -9.12 -6.81 24.85
N GLU A 60 -10.14 -7.40 25.47
CA GLU A 60 -10.30 -8.86 25.57
C GLU A 60 -10.52 -9.50 24.20
N GLU A 61 -11.31 -8.86 23.32
CA GLU A 61 -11.48 -9.32 21.93
C GLU A 61 -10.15 -9.28 21.16
N HIS A 62 -9.33 -8.24 21.34
CA HIS A 62 -7.99 -8.18 20.76
C HIS A 62 -7.08 -9.29 21.30
N CYS A 63 -7.08 -9.55 22.62
CA CYS A 63 -6.27 -10.62 23.21
C CYS A 63 -6.64 -11.99 22.63
N ARG A 64 -7.93 -12.30 22.54
CA ARG A 64 -8.42 -13.52 21.90
C ARG A 64 -7.96 -13.64 20.45
N LEU A 65 -8.11 -12.60 19.65
CA LEU A 65 -7.69 -12.61 18.24
C LEU A 65 -6.17 -12.75 18.09
N ILE A 66 -5.38 -12.14 18.97
CA ILE A 66 -3.92 -12.30 19.00
C ILE A 66 -3.55 -13.78 19.21
N GLU A 67 -4.18 -14.45 20.17
CA GLU A 67 -3.94 -15.89 20.42
C GLU A 67 -4.37 -16.75 19.23
N GLU A 68 -5.57 -16.50 18.67
CA GLU A 68 -6.09 -17.25 17.51
C GLU A 68 -5.21 -17.07 16.26
N MET A 69 -4.77 -15.84 15.96
CA MET A 69 -3.87 -15.57 14.83
C MET A 69 -2.50 -16.21 15.01
N ALA A 70 -1.94 -16.15 16.23
CA ALA A 70 -0.66 -16.81 16.52
C ALA A 70 -0.76 -18.34 16.34
N ALA A 71 -1.85 -18.96 16.80
CA ALA A 71 -2.11 -20.39 16.62
C ALA A 71 -2.23 -20.79 15.14
N GLN A 72 -2.68 -19.90 14.27
CA GLN A 72 -2.76 -20.11 12.81
C GLN A 72 -1.45 -19.79 12.07
N GLY A 73 -0.38 -19.42 12.79
CA GLY A 73 0.94 -19.17 12.21
C GLY A 73 1.16 -17.75 11.66
N CYS A 74 0.34 -16.79 12.06
CA CYS A 74 0.58 -15.38 11.72
C CYS A 74 1.88 -14.91 12.37
N LEU A 75 2.76 -14.29 11.58
CA LEU A 75 4.07 -13.82 12.04
C LEU A 75 4.19 -12.30 11.96
N TRP A 76 3.79 -11.68 10.85
CA TRP A 76 3.84 -10.25 10.66
C TRP A 76 2.49 -9.62 10.95
N LEU A 77 2.48 -8.61 11.82
CA LEU A 77 1.28 -7.89 12.18
C LEU A 77 1.50 -6.38 12.03
N LEU A 78 0.67 -5.74 11.19
CA LEU A 78 0.59 -4.31 11.06
C LEU A 78 -0.54 -3.77 11.91
N TYR A 79 -0.25 -2.88 12.85
CA TYR A 79 -1.26 -2.03 13.47
C TYR A 79 -1.36 -0.70 12.75
N THR A 80 -2.58 -0.37 12.35
CA THR A 80 -2.94 0.82 11.59
C THR A 80 -4.34 1.31 11.98
N GLY A 81 -4.92 2.17 11.18
CA GLY A 81 -6.28 2.70 11.36
C GLY A 81 -6.35 4.19 11.11
N GLY A 82 -7.03 4.93 11.99
CA GLY A 82 -6.94 6.38 12.06
C GLY A 82 -5.59 6.80 12.65
N GLU A 83 -5.55 6.91 14.00
CA GLU A 83 -4.30 7.04 14.75
C GLU A 83 -4.28 6.00 15.88
N ILE A 84 -3.32 5.09 15.85
CA ILE A 84 -3.27 3.96 16.80
C ILE A 84 -3.17 4.43 18.25
N PHE A 85 -2.41 5.48 18.51
CA PHE A 85 -2.23 6.06 19.86
C PHE A 85 -3.41 6.92 20.32
N ALA A 86 -4.43 7.15 19.47
CA ALA A 86 -5.69 7.73 19.87
C ALA A 86 -6.54 6.77 20.73
N ARG A 87 -6.24 5.47 20.65
CA ARG A 87 -6.86 4.44 21.44
C ARG A 87 -6.10 4.26 22.75
N ARG A 88 -6.78 4.44 23.90
CA ARG A 88 -6.14 4.52 25.24
C ARG A 88 -5.44 3.23 25.68
N ASP A 89 -6.03 2.08 25.35
CA ASP A 89 -5.54 0.74 25.70
C ASP A 89 -4.64 0.13 24.59
N PHE A 90 -4.25 0.93 23.59
CA PHE A 90 -3.43 0.42 22.46
C PHE A 90 -2.10 -0.16 22.92
N MET A 91 -1.42 0.48 23.89
CA MET A 91 -0.11 -0.02 24.36
C MET A 91 -0.22 -1.35 25.10
N GLU A 92 -1.36 -1.63 25.73
CA GLU A 92 -1.67 -2.92 26.33
C GLU A 92 -1.86 -3.98 25.25
N ILE A 93 -2.70 -3.71 24.25
CA ILE A 93 -2.93 -4.59 23.08
C ILE A 93 -1.61 -4.89 22.36
N TYR A 94 -0.80 -3.86 22.14
CA TYR A 94 0.51 -4.00 21.48
C TYR A 94 1.45 -4.93 22.26
N ARG A 95 1.50 -4.80 23.60
CA ARG A 95 2.33 -5.68 24.45
C ARG A 95 1.90 -7.13 24.36
N GLU A 96 0.59 -7.42 24.32
CA GLU A 96 0.08 -8.79 24.14
C GLU A 96 0.52 -9.36 22.78
N ALA A 97 0.44 -8.59 21.71
CA ALA A 97 0.95 -9.04 20.41
C ALA A 97 2.46 -9.31 20.45
N LYS A 98 3.24 -8.46 21.13
CA LYS A 98 4.69 -8.70 21.30
C LYS A 98 4.98 -9.95 22.14
N LYS A 99 4.22 -10.23 23.20
CA LYS A 99 4.34 -11.46 24.02
C LYS A 99 3.99 -12.71 23.20
N ALA A 100 3.02 -12.62 22.29
CA ALA A 100 2.65 -13.70 21.38
C ALA A 100 3.69 -13.95 20.26
N GLY A 101 4.74 -13.12 20.17
CA GLY A 101 5.86 -13.33 19.24
C GLY A 101 5.73 -12.66 17.88
N PHE A 102 4.74 -11.81 17.66
CA PHE A 102 4.58 -11.11 16.38
C PHE A 102 5.72 -10.13 16.06
N LEU A 103 6.10 -10.08 14.80
CA LEU A 103 6.89 -9.00 14.20
C LEU A 103 5.94 -7.83 13.89
N VAL A 104 5.83 -6.89 14.84
CA VAL A 104 4.83 -5.84 14.76
C VAL A 104 5.38 -4.59 14.08
N THR A 105 4.67 -4.13 13.03
CA THR A 105 4.85 -2.82 12.42
C THR A 105 3.76 -1.86 12.91
N LEU A 106 4.13 -0.63 13.21
CA LEU A 106 3.23 0.42 13.67
C LEU A 106 3.15 1.55 12.63
N PHE A 107 1.92 1.89 12.19
CA PHE A 107 1.67 3.08 11.37
C PHE A 107 1.06 4.17 12.23
N THR A 108 1.69 5.35 12.28
CA THR A 108 1.27 6.47 13.12
C THR A 108 1.57 7.83 12.46
N ASN A 109 0.86 8.87 12.89
CA ASN A 109 1.22 10.25 12.59
C ASN A 109 2.21 10.85 13.62
N ALA A 110 2.55 10.09 14.65
CA ALA A 110 3.47 10.40 15.75
C ALA A 110 3.12 11.64 16.61
N THR A 111 2.01 12.33 16.35
CA THR A 111 1.66 13.58 17.06
C THR A 111 1.25 13.37 18.53
N LEU A 112 0.96 12.12 18.91
CA LEU A 112 0.55 11.73 20.28
C LEU A 112 1.66 11.00 21.04
N ILE A 113 2.84 10.82 20.45
CA ILE A 113 3.98 10.18 21.11
C ILE A 113 4.57 11.13 22.13
N ASP A 114 4.53 10.73 23.39
CA ASP A 114 5.22 11.37 24.49
C ASP A 114 6.45 10.54 24.94
N LYS A 115 7.17 11.06 25.93
CA LYS A 115 8.39 10.42 26.46
C LYS A 115 8.10 9.04 27.05
N ALA A 116 7.04 8.89 27.83
CA ALA A 116 6.69 7.61 28.46
C ALA A 116 6.34 6.55 27.41
N MET A 117 5.63 6.93 26.36
CA MET A 117 5.30 6.05 25.23
C MET A 117 6.56 5.66 24.45
N ALA A 118 7.46 6.60 24.16
CA ALA A 118 8.73 6.31 23.48
C ALA A 118 9.60 5.32 24.30
N GLU A 119 9.71 5.52 25.62
CA GLU A 119 10.41 4.59 26.54
C GLU A 119 9.76 3.20 26.55
N SER A 120 8.43 3.13 26.57
CA SER A 120 7.70 1.86 26.49
C SER A 120 7.94 1.14 25.15
N LEU A 121 7.94 1.87 24.02
CA LEU A 121 8.26 1.33 22.71
C LEU A 121 9.74 0.89 22.59
N SER A 122 10.65 1.55 23.28
CA SER A 122 12.06 1.11 23.35
C SER A 122 12.21 -0.21 24.11
N THR A 123 11.43 -0.41 25.18
CA THR A 123 11.40 -1.66 25.95
C THR A 123 10.78 -2.81 25.17
N TRP A 124 9.64 -2.55 24.54
CA TRP A 124 8.91 -3.49 23.68
C TRP A 124 9.13 -3.17 22.20
N ARG A 125 10.36 -3.32 21.71
CA ARG A 125 10.72 -2.86 20.38
C ARG A 125 9.80 -3.41 19.29
N PRO A 126 9.13 -2.53 18.49
CA PRO A 126 8.45 -2.98 17.29
C PRO A 126 9.47 -3.44 16.24
N PHE A 127 9.00 -4.21 15.27
CA PHE A 127 9.80 -4.55 14.10
C PHE A 127 10.09 -3.30 13.25
N SER A 128 9.07 -2.45 13.06
CA SER A 128 9.20 -1.16 12.39
C SER A 128 8.18 -0.16 12.95
N ILE A 129 8.54 1.13 12.95
CA ILE A 129 7.61 2.25 13.15
C ILE A 129 7.67 3.09 11.87
N GLU A 130 6.52 3.27 11.22
CA GLU A 130 6.41 4.09 10.03
C GLU A 130 5.58 5.34 10.33
N VAL A 131 6.20 6.49 10.23
CA VAL A 131 5.62 7.78 10.58
C VAL A 131 5.23 8.54 9.31
N SER A 132 4.01 9.04 9.28
CA SER A 132 3.50 9.85 8.17
C SER A 132 4.02 11.29 8.24
N LEU A 133 4.73 11.74 7.19
CA LEU A 133 5.23 13.11 7.04
C LEU A 133 4.76 13.67 5.69
N TYR A 134 4.07 14.82 5.68
CA TYR A 134 3.46 15.36 4.45
C TYR A 134 4.03 16.70 3.99
N GLY A 135 5.11 17.16 4.57
CA GLY A 135 5.87 18.35 4.23
C GLY A 135 7.14 18.44 5.05
N CYS A 136 8.17 19.10 4.57
CA CYS A 136 9.34 19.50 5.37
C CYS A 136 9.14 20.87 6.02
N THR A 137 7.99 21.52 5.76
CA THR A 137 7.57 22.78 6.38
C THR A 137 6.22 22.62 7.07
N ALA A 138 6.02 23.34 8.19
CA ALA A 138 4.74 23.36 8.91
C ALA A 138 3.56 23.77 8.01
N PRO A 139 3.65 24.82 7.16
CA PRO A 139 2.53 25.23 6.31
C PRO A 139 2.07 24.13 5.34
N THR A 140 2.97 23.34 4.80
CA THR A 140 2.63 22.26 3.86
C THR A 140 2.08 21.04 4.61
N HIS A 141 2.74 20.61 5.67
CA HIS A 141 2.31 19.47 6.47
C HIS A 141 0.93 19.70 7.10
N ASP A 142 0.75 20.84 7.78
CA ASP A 142 -0.49 21.18 8.47
C ASP A 142 -1.67 21.34 7.51
N ARG A 143 -1.42 21.85 6.29
CA ARG A 143 -2.43 21.92 5.22
C ARG A 143 -2.90 20.55 4.79
N VAL A 144 -2.00 19.58 4.64
CA VAL A 144 -2.35 18.21 4.27
C VAL A 144 -3.10 17.51 5.40
N THR A 145 -2.62 17.64 6.62
CA THR A 145 -3.21 16.98 7.80
C THR A 145 -4.47 17.67 8.31
N ARG A 146 -4.70 18.95 7.96
CA ARG A 146 -5.73 19.83 8.52
C ARG A 146 -5.62 19.98 10.03
N GLY A 147 -4.40 19.84 10.56
CA GLY A 147 -4.12 19.92 12.00
C GLY A 147 -3.08 21.01 12.27
N ALA A 148 -3.49 22.18 12.76
CA ALA A 148 -2.56 23.25 13.11
C ALA A 148 -1.49 22.77 14.11
N GLY A 149 -0.20 23.03 13.82
CA GLY A 149 0.94 22.61 14.61
C GLY A 149 1.19 21.10 14.59
N SER A 150 0.58 20.35 13.66
CA SER A 150 0.81 18.91 13.54
C SER A 150 2.24 18.59 13.09
N PHE A 151 2.86 19.44 12.27
CA PHE A 151 4.25 19.29 11.87
C PHE A 151 5.18 19.23 13.09
N ASP A 152 5.10 20.23 13.96
CA ASP A 152 5.98 20.32 15.13
C ASP A 152 5.75 19.13 16.08
N ARG A 153 4.50 18.71 16.27
CA ARG A 153 4.19 17.52 17.10
C ARG A 153 4.71 16.24 16.48
N THR A 154 4.57 16.06 15.15
CA THR A 154 5.11 14.90 14.42
C THR A 154 6.63 14.83 14.57
N ILE A 155 7.34 15.94 14.33
CA ILE A 155 8.80 15.99 14.46
C ILE A 155 9.24 15.78 15.91
N SER A 156 8.50 16.33 16.89
CA SER A 156 8.75 16.07 18.30
C SER A 156 8.64 14.57 18.63
N GLY A 157 7.57 13.92 18.20
CA GLY A 157 7.39 12.47 18.37
C GLY A 157 8.51 11.65 17.73
N VAL A 158 8.91 12.01 16.49
CA VAL A 158 10.05 11.37 15.81
C VAL A 158 11.34 11.51 16.62
N LYS A 159 11.64 12.71 17.12
CA LYS A 159 12.84 12.95 17.96
C LYS A 159 12.83 12.14 19.23
N LEU A 160 11.69 12.05 19.92
CA LEU A 160 11.54 11.22 21.14
C LEU A 160 11.80 9.73 20.83
N LEU A 161 11.35 9.21 19.69
CA LEU A 161 11.68 7.85 19.26
C LEU A 161 13.19 7.68 19.02
N MET A 162 13.84 8.65 18.37
CA MET A 162 15.28 8.62 18.13
C MET A 162 16.09 8.69 19.41
N GLU A 163 15.69 9.53 20.38
CA GLU A 163 16.36 9.67 21.69
C GLU A 163 16.39 8.35 22.46
N VAL A 164 15.40 7.49 22.31
CA VAL A 164 15.38 6.14 22.93
C VAL A 164 15.99 5.05 22.03
N GLY A 165 16.67 5.43 20.94
CA GLY A 165 17.40 4.53 20.02
C GLY A 165 16.52 3.78 19.05
N LEU A 166 15.28 4.23 18.80
CA LEU A 166 14.45 3.72 17.71
C LEU A 166 14.74 4.48 16.41
N GLN A 167 14.60 3.79 15.28
CA GLN A 167 14.83 4.35 13.93
C GLN A 167 13.51 4.30 13.14
N PRO A 168 12.62 5.31 13.29
CA PRO A 168 11.38 5.32 12.52
C PRO A 168 11.66 5.55 11.04
N ILE A 169 10.85 4.93 10.19
CA ILE A 169 10.82 5.20 8.75
C ILE A 169 9.82 6.33 8.51
N LEU A 170 10.23 7.40 7.85
CA LEU A 170 9.30 8.47 7.49
C LEU A 170 8.75 8.23 6.10
N LYS A 171 7.42 8.31 5.95
CA LYS A 171 6.76 8.07 4.68
C LYS A 171 5.78 9.17 4.30
N THR A 172 5.64 9.41 3.00
CA THR A 172 4.66 10.36 2.48
C THR A 172 3.82 9.77 1.36
N MET A 173 2.55 10.15 1.34
CA MET A 173 1.76 10.11 0.12
C MET A 173 1.98 11.41 -0.65
N VAL A 174 2.44 11.30 -1.90
CA VAL A 174 2.69 12.47 -2.73
C VAL A 174 1.39 12.96 -3.34
N LEU A 175 1.04 14.19 -3.03
CA LEU A 175 -0.22 14.85 -3.37
C LEU A 175 0.06 16.11 -4.18
N LYS A 176 -0.93 16.65 -4.88
CA LYS A 176 -0.84 17.98 -5.52
C LYS A 176 -0.39 19.07 -4.55
N SER A 177 -0.75 18.94 -3.27
CA SER A 177 -0.47 19.94 -2.24
C SER A 177 0.94 19.87 -1.64
N ASN A 178 1.67 18.77 -1.81
CA ASN A 178 3.02 18.59 -1.23
C ASN A 178 4.08 18.10 -2.22
N ALA A 179 3.72 17.79 -3.47
CA ALA A 179 4.68 17.30 -4.47
C ALA A 179 5.87 18.25 -4.71
N HIS A 180 5.68 19.54 -4.47
CA HIS A 180 6.73 20.56 -4.62
C HIS A 180 7.81 20.45 -3.53
N GLU A 181 7.50 19.88 -2.36
CA GLU A 181 8.45 19.67 -1.25
C GLU A 181 9.02 18.23 -1.22
N LEU A 182 8.66 17.33 -2.14
CA LEU A 182 9.03 15.91 -2.04
C LEU A 182 10.53 15.68 -1.89
N TRP A 183 11.34 16.35 -2.72
CA TRP A 183 12.78 16.16 -2.70
C TRP A 183 13.44 16.88 -1.52
N ASP A 184 12.85 17.96 -1.04
CA ASP A 184 13.26 18.63 0.18
C ASP A 184 12.91 17.79 1.42
N MET A 185 11.73 17.12 1.44
CA MET A 185 11.39 16.13 2.47
C MET A 185 12.38 14.97 2.48
N LYS A 186 12.74 14.43 1.30
CA LYS A 186 13.72 13.34 1.20
C LYS A 186 15.06 13.76 1.81
N ARG A 187 15.58 14.92 1.41
CA ARG A 187 16.83 15.46 1.96
C ARG A 187 16.74 15.70 3.47
N PHE A 188 15.69 16.34 3.94
CA PHE A 188 15.45 16.59 5.37
C PHE A 188 15.47 15.28 6.18
N VAL A 189 14.82 14.23 5.68
CA VAL A 189 14.74 12.96 6.41
C VAL A 189 16.06 12.18 6.34
N GLU A 190 16.67 12.08 5.15
CA GLU A 190 17.87 11.25 4.95
C GLU A 190 19.14 11.95 5.42
N GLU A 191 19.31 13.28 5.17
CA GLU A 191 20.53 14.01 5.49
C GLU A 191 20.47 14.66 6.88
N ASP A 192 19.36 15.34 7.24
CA ASP A 192 19.29 16.09 8.50
C ASP A 192 18.88 15.18 9.68
N LEU A 193 17.98 14.20 9.47
CA LEU A 193 17.54 13.27 10.52
C LEU A 193 18.31 11.93 10.50
N GLY A 194 18.94 11.55 9.39
CA GLY A 194 19.63 10.26 9.25
C GLY A 194 18.69 9.07 9.25
N LEU A 195 17.45 9.24 8.79
CA LEU A 195 16.38 8.24 8.79
C LEU A 195 16.04 7.79 7.36
N GLU A 196 15.38 6.65 7.23
CA GLU A 196 14.90 6.17 5.94
C GLU A 196 13.63 6.96 5.52
N PHE A 197 13.59 7.37 4.24
CA PHE A 197 12.43 8.02 3.63
C PHE A 197 11.80 7.18 2.54
N ARG A 198 10.47 7.04 2.60
CA ARG A 198 9.68 6.34 1.57
C ARG A 198 8.56 7.24 1.05
N PHE A 199 8.23 7.09 -0.24
CA PHE A 199 7.08 7.79 -0.80
C PHE A 199 6.28 6.92 -1.77
N ASP A 200 4.98 7.20 -1.85
CA ASP A 200 4.06 6.67 -2.85
C ASP A 200 3.15 7.79 -3.35
N ALA A 201 2.63 7.66 -4.57
CA ALA A 201 1.73 8.63 -5.18
C ALA A 201 0.37 8.01 -5.60
N MET A 202 0.11 6.76 -5.20
CA MET A 202 -1.11 6.04 -5.55
C MET A 202 -2.21 6.31 -4.53
N ILE A 203 -3.13 7.22 -4.85
CA ILE A 203 -4.25 7.63 -3.98
C ILE A 203 -5.52 6.91 -4.40
N ASN A 204 -6.21 6.31 -3.44
CA ASN A 204 -7.49 5.64 -3.58
C ASN A 204 -8.65 6.54 -3.10
N PRO A 205 -9.89 6.27 -3.53
CA PRO A 205 -11.08 6.80 -2.87
C PRO A 205 -11.12 6.42 -1.38
N ARG A 206 -12.05 7.02 -0.63
CA ARG A 206 -12.34 6.56 0.73
C ARG A 206 -13.04 5.20 0.70
N VAL A 207 -12.97 4.49 1.81
CA VAL A 207 -13.64 3.19 1.99
C VAL A 207 -15.17 3.26 1.91
N ASP A 208 -15.76 4.46 2.04
CA ASP A 208 -17.16 4.74 1.77
C ASP A 208 -17.45 5.07 0.29
N SER A 209 -16.47 4.83 -0.60
CA SER A 209 -16.48 5.17 -2.02
C SER A 209 -16.55 6.68 -2.32
N SER A 210 -16.34 7.55 -1.34
CA SER A 210 -16.22 8.98 -1.56
C SER A 210 -14.94 9.33 -2.31
N ASN A 211 -15.06 10.10 -3.39
CA ASN A 211 -13.95 10.52 -4.26
C ASN A 211 -13.18 11.75 -3.75
N ALA A 212 -13.41 12.19 -2.51
CA ALA A 212 -12.75 13.38 -1.96
C ALA A 212 -11.21 13.31 -2.02
N PRO A 213 -10.54 12.17 -1.68
CA PRO A 213 -9.09 12.03 -1.80
C PRO A 213 -8.56 12.20 -3.22
N LEU A 214 -9.32 11.79 -4.23
CA LEU A 214 -8.89 11.84 -5.64
C LEU A 214 -8.65 13.27 -6.14
N ARG A 215 -9.19 14.30 -5.47
CA ARG A 215 -8.90 15.71 -5.79
C ARG A 215 -7.43 16.05 -5.58
N MET A 216 -6.77 15.34 -4.64
CA MET A 216 -5.35 15.51 -4.31
C MET A 216 -4.43 14.59 -5.10
N ARG A 217 -4.98 13.62 -5.86
CA ARG A 217 -4.22 12.66 -6.65
C ARG A 217 -3.47 13.34 -7.79
N LEU A 218 -2.20 13.02 -7.96
CA LEU A 218 -1.40 13.43 -9.11
C LEU A 218 -1.97 12.83 -10.40
N SER A 219 -1.68 13.43 -11.55
CA SER A 219 -1.90 12.80 -12.84
C SER A 219 -0.96 11.59 -13.04
N ALA A 220 -1.28 10.70 -13.94
CA ALA A 220 -0.42 9.56 -14.25
C ALA A 220 0.97 9.99 -14.73
N GLU A 221 1.05 11.11 -15.45
CA GLU A 221 2.28 11.72 -15.93
C GLU A 221 3.14 12.22 -14.77
N GLU A 222 2.53 12.90 -13.80
CA GLU A 222 3.24 13.39 -12.61
C GLU A 222 3.77 12.22 -11.79
N VAL A 223 2.99 11.15 -11.58
CA VAL A 223 3.44 9.93 -10.89
C VAL A 223 4.67 9.33 -11.57
N VAL A 224 4.62 9.12 -12.88
CA VAL A 224 5.76 8.53 -13.61
C VAL A 224 6.96 9.48 -13.68
N SER A 225 6.72 10.80 -13.68
CA SER A 225 7.80 11.78 -13.57
C SER A 225 8.57 11.67 -12.24
N LEU A 226 7.89 11.34 -11.13
CA LEU A 226 8.56 11.07 -9.85
C LEU A 226 9.42 9.80 -9.93
N ASP A 227 8.90 8.72 -10.53
CA ASP A 227 9.66 7.49 -10.73
C ASP A 227 10.93 7.71 -11.58
N LEU A 228 10.87 8.63 -12.56
CA LEU A 228 12.02 8.97 -13.40
C LEU A 228 13.11 9.77 -12.68
N LYS A 229 12.73 10.57 -11.69
CA LYS A 229 13.66 11.40 -10.91
C LYS A 229 14.37 10.60 -9.82
N GLU A 230 13.85 9.45 -9.40
CA GLU A 230 14.47 8.58 -8.42
C GLU A 230 15.46 7.62 -9.12
N PRO A 231 16.79 7.72 -8.87
CA PRO A 231 17.80 7.02 -9.67
C PRO A 231 17.67 5.51 -9.74
N ASN A 232 17.23 4.88 -8.64
CA ASN A 232 17.12 3.42 -8.55
C ASN A 232 15.77 2.86 -8.98
N ARG A 233 14.77 3.70 -9.13
CA ARG A 233 13.38 3.29 -9.34
C ARG A 233 13.16 2.46 -10.60
N ARG A 234 13.88 2.79 -11.69
CA ARG A 234 13.81 1.98 -12.91
C ARG A 234 14.25 0.55 -12.67
N ASN A 235 15.40 0.37 -12.01
CA ASN A 235 15.96 -0.95 -11.75
C ASN A 235 15.06 -1.75 -10.79
N GLU A 236 14.48 -1.08 -9.79
CA GLU A 236 13.51 -1.68 -8.87
C GLU A 236 12.26 -2.16 -9.63
N TRP A 237 11.67 -1.33 -10.50
CA TRP A 237 10.52 -1.71 -11.30
C TRP A 237 10.83 -2.85 -12.28
N VAL A 238 11.98 -2.83 -12.94
CA VAL A 238 12.40 -3.91 -13.85
C VAL A 238 12.55 -5.22 -13.08
N LYS A 239 13.29 -5.23 -11.96
CA LYS A 239 13.45 -6.43 -11.11
C LYS A 239 12.10 -6.93 -10.58
N PHE A 240 11.22 -6.03 -10.18
CA PHE A 240 9.89 -6.39 -9.71
C PHE A 240 9.05 -7.04 -10.82
N CYS A 241 9.09 -6.49 -12.04
CA CYS A 241 8.41 -7.08 -13.18
C CYS A 241 8.98 -8.45 -13.57
N ASP A 242 10.28 -8.60 -13.63
CA ASP A 242 10.93 -9.87 -13.94
C ASP A 242 10.52 -10.98 -12.96
N ARG A 243 10.33 -10.61 -11.69
CA ARG A 243 9.92 -11.54 -10.65
C ARG A 243 8.43 -11.87 -10.67
N PHE A 244 7.57 -10.87 -10.82
CA PHE A 244 6.12 -11.00 -10.59
C PHE A 244 5.26 -10.92 -11.85
N ASN A 245 5.81 -10.47 -12.97
CA ASN A 245 5.06 -10.29 -14.21
C ASN A 245 4.98 -11.59 -15.00
N ARG A 246 4.24 -12.55 -14.49
CA ARG A 246 4.01 -13.82 -15.21
C ARG A 246 2.82 -13.66 -16.13
N PRO A 247 2.98 -13.94 -17.44
CA PRO A 247 1.84 -14.04 -18.35
C PRO A 247 0.85 -15.05 -17.80
N MET A 248 -0.43 -14.68 -17.74
CA MET A 248 -1.45 -15.67 -17.37
C MET A 248 -1.48 -16.77 -18.43
N PRO A 249 -1.51 -18.04 -18.04
CA PRO A 249 -1.66 -19.11 -18.99
C PRO A 249 -2.94 -18.91 -19.82
N ASN A 250 -2.89 -19.28 -21.11
CA ASN A 250 -4.04 -19.32 -22.01
C ASN A 250 -5.05 -20.40 -21.55
N SER A 251 -5.55 -20.31 -20.34
CA SER A 251 -6.53 -21.26 -19.83
C SER A 251 -7.92 -20.87 -20.31
N LYS A 252 -8.72 -21.86 -20.73
CA LYS A 252 -10.15 -21.68 -21.01
C LYS A 252 -10.94 -21.35 -19.75
N ASP A 253 -10.33 -21.58 -18.58
CA ASP A 253 -10.95 -21.33 -17.27
C ASP A 253 -10.89 -19.85 -16.93
N ARG A 254 -11.95 -19.37 -16.30
CA ARG A 254 -12.00 -18.03 -15.76
C ARG A 254 -10.95 -17.91 -14.65
N PRO A 255 -10.10 -16.88 -14.65
CA PRO A 255 -9.09 -16.71 -13.63
C PRO A 255 -9.73 -16.33 -12.29
N GLU A 256 -8.97 -16.52 -11.22
CA GLU A 256 -9.33 -16.03 -9.91
C GLU A 256 -9.43 -14.51 -9.92
N LEU A 257 -10.42 -13.99 -9.20
CA LEU A 257 -10.64 -12.55 -9.07
C LEU A 257 -9.52 -11.92 -8.22
N TYR A 258 -9.10 -12.61 -7.15
CA TYR A 258 -8.05 -12.16 -6.26
C TYR A 258 -6.73 -12.84 -6.62
N VAL A 259 -5.74 -12.05 -7.04
CA VAL A 259 -4.40 -12.53 -7.44
C VAL A 259 -3.29 -11.98 -6.54
N CYS A 260 -3.64 -11.23 -5.50
CA CYS A 260 -2.72 -10.70 -4.49
C CYS A 260 -2.63 -11.65 -3.27
N GLY A 261 -1.82 -11.29 -2.27
CA GLY A 261 -1.72 -12.05 -1.00
C GLY A 261 -3.00 -12.10 -0.18
N GLY A 262 -3.97 -11.16 -0.42
CA GLY A 262 -5.24 -11.11 0.29
C GLY A 262 -6.03 -12.40 0.17
N ALA A 263 -6.42 -12.98 1.30
CA ALA A 263 -7.07 -14.29 1.44
C ALA A 263 -6.22 -15.52 1.04
N HIS A 264 -4.97 -15.33 0.58
CA HIS A 264 -4.03 -16.42 0.28
C HIS A 264 -2.99 -16.61 1.39
N ASN A 265 -2.34 -15.54 1.83
CA ASN A 265 -1.38 -15.53 2.94
C ASN A 265 -1.43 -14.22 3.74
N ALA A 266 -2.36 -13.34 3.42
CA ALA A 266 -2.58 -12.07 4.10
C ALA A 266 -4.08 -11.83 4.35
N PHE A 267 -4.38 -11.02 5.37
CA PHE A 267 -5.73 -10.64 5.77
C PHE A 267 -5.75 -9.23 6.39
N ALA A 268 -6.96 -8.69 6.56
CA ALA A 268 -7.17 -7.49 7.37
C ALA A 268 -8.34 -7.67 8.33
N ILE A 269 -8.25 -7.03 9.49
CA ILE A 269 -9.31 -6.91 10.49
C ILE A 269 -9.57 -5.43 10.69
N ASP A 270 -10.81 -5.00 10.47
CA ASP A 270 -11.20 -3.61 10.73
C ASP A 270 -11.46 -3.38 12.24
N ALA A 271 -11.62 -2.11 12.61
CA ALA A 271 -11.79 -1.72 14.02
C ALA A 271 -13.01 -2.35 14.70
N SER A 272 -14.01 -2.81 13.94
CA SER A 272 -15.23 -3.44 14.46
C SER A 272 -15.17 -4.96 14.48
N GLY A 273 -14.08 -5.57 14.03
CA GLY A 273 -13.88 -7.03 14.01
C GLY A 273 -14.29 -7.68 12.69
N GLY A 274 -14.47 -6.91 11.62
CA GLY A 274 -14.70 -7.43 10.28
C GLY A 274 -13.42 -7.98 9.65
N LEU A 275 -13.35 -9.30 9.45
CA LEU A 275 -12.24 -9.96 8.74
C LEU A 275 -12.45 -9.87 7.23
N SER A 276 -11.47 -9.40 6.52
CA SER A 276 -11.50 -9.18 5.07
C SER A 276 -10.16 -9.49 4.38
N THR A 277 -10.10 -9.32 3.07
CA THR A 277 -8.88 -9.58 2.28
C THR A 277 -7.79 -8.51 2.48
N CYS A 278 -8.18 -7.26 2.69
CA CYS A 278 -7.26 -6.13 2.92
C CYS A 278 -8.02 -4.92 3.50
N VAL A 279 -7.28 -3.94 4.01
CA VAL A 279 -7.82 -2.71 4.61
C VAL A 279 -8.65 -1.84 3.65
N LEU A 280 -8.53 -2.02 2.35
CA LEU A 280 -9.34 -1.31 1.35
C LEU A 280 -10.65 -2.03 1.00
N TRP A 281 -10.82 -3.29 1.41
CA TRP A 281 -12.01 -4.06 1.09
C TRP A 281 -13.06 -3.94 2.19
N HIS A 282 -14.17 -3.31 1.87
CA HIS A 282 -15.33 -3.12 2.75
C HIS A 282 -16.63 -3.77 2.19
N GLY A 283 -16.49 -4.77 1.31
CA GLY A 283 -17.59 -5.62 0.88
C GLY A 283 -17.92 -6.69 1.92
N ASP A 284 -18.08 -7.92 1.48
CA ASP A 284 -18.32 -9.06 2.39
C ASP A 284 -17.19 -9.17 3.42
N GLN A 285 -17.55 -9.26 4.70
CA GLN A 285 -16.65 -9.45 5.83
C GLN A 285 -17.16 -10.56 6.73
N PHE A 286 -16.27 -11.26 7.41
CA PHE A 286 -16.60 -12.22 8.45
C PHE A 286 -16.57 -11.55 9.82
N ASP A 287 -17.63 -11.64 10.58
CA ASP A 287 -17.76 -11.03 11.91
C ASP A 287 -17.00 -11.87 12.96
N LEU A 288 -15.82 -11.43 13.35
CA LEU A 288 -14.98 -12.10 14.35
C LEU A 288 -15.54 -12.03 15.78
N ARG A 289 -16.61 -11.28 16.03
CA ARG A 289 -17.34 -11.36 17.31
C ARG A 289 -18.24 -12.58 17.39
N LYS A 290 -18.68 -13.10 16.23
CA LYS A 290 -19.58 -14.26 16.14
C LYS A 290 -18.88 -15.57 15.83
N GLY A 291 -17.67 -15.51 15.29
CA GLY A 291 -16.89 -16.67 14.93
C GLY A 291 -15.40 -16.53 15.26
N SER A 292 -14.63 -17.62 15.15
CA SER A 292 -13.20 -17.61 15.38
C SER A 292 -12.42 -17.11 14.17
N PHE A 293 -11.18 -16.66 14.39
CA PHE A 293 -10.27 -16.33 13.30
C PHE A 293 -10.01 -17.54 12.38
N GLN A 294 -9.87 -18.74 12.97
CA GLN A 294 -9.70 -19.99 12.20
C GLN A 294 -10.87 -20.22 11.26
N GLU A 295 -12.11 -20.14 11.74
CA GLU A 295 -13.30 -20.27 10.91
C GLU A 295 -13.33 -19.25 9.79
N GLY A 296 -13.09 -17.97 10.09
CA GLY A 296 -13.03 -16.90 9.11
C GLY A 296 -11.96 -17.13 8.04
N TRP A 297 -10.78 -17.63 8.43
CA TRP A 297 -9.69 -17.94 7.51
C TRP A 297 -9.96 -19.17 6.66
N GLU A 298 -10.34 -20.29 7.27
CA GLU A 298 -10.47 -21.59 6.59
C GLU A 298 -11.74 -21.73 5.77
N THR A 299 -12.79 -20.96 6.10
CA THR A 299 -14.08 -21.04 5.39
C THR A 299 -14.36 -19.77 4.59
N PHE A 300 -14.52 -18.62 5.24
CA PHE A 300 -14.93 -17.39 4.58
C PHE A 300 -13.86 -16.88 3.60
N LEU A 301 -12.62 -16.62 4.06
CA LEU A 301 -11.56 -16.11 3.20
C LEU A 301 -11.11 -17.15 2.16
N LEU A 302 -11.21 -18.45 2.45
CA LEU A 302 -11.00 -19.48 1.44
C LEU A 302 -12.00 -19.36 0.29
N ASN A 303 -13.28 -19.16 0.60
CA ASN A 303 -14.31 -18.97 -0.42
C ASN A 303 -14.09 -17.67 -1.21
N VAL A 304 -13.64 -16.59 -0.55
CA VAL A 304 -13.28 -15.35 -1.23
C VAL A 304 -12.11 -15.56 -2.19
N SER A 305 -11.05 -16.25 -1.76
CA SER A 305 -9.87 -16.50 -2.62
C SER A 305 -10.20 -17.31 -3.87
N ARG A 306 -11.22 -18.16 -3.81
CA ARG A 306 -11.69 -19.01 -4.92
C ARG A 306 -12.70 -18.33 -5.86
N LYS A 307 -13.13 -17.10 -5.56
CA LYS A 307 -14.02 -16.35 -6.45
C LYS A 307 -13.38 -16.20 -7.83
N LYS A 308 -14.09 -16.60 -8.87
CA LYS A 308 -13.66 -16.44 -10.26
C LYS A 308 -14.23 -15.16 -10.85
N SER A 309 -13.50 -14.54 -11.79
CA SER A 309 -14.05 -13.41 -12.55
C SER A 309 -15.31 -13.84 -13.30
N THR A 310 -16.32 -12.97 -13.34
CA THR A 310 -17.59 -13.24 -14.04
C THR A 310 -17.49 -12.92 -15.51
N ARG A 311 -16.59 -12.01 -15.89
CA ARG A 311 -16.36 -11.58 -17.26
C ARG A 311 -14.86 -11.59 -17.61
N ARG A 312 -14.54 -11.68 -18.90
CA ARG A 312 -13.18 -11.47 -19.39
C ARG A 312 -12.98 -9.99 -19.66
N ASN A 313 -12.35 -9.28 -18.75
CA ASN A 313 -11.89 -7.92 -18.98
C ASN A 313 -10.41 -7.92 -19.44
N ASN A 314 -9.89 -6.76 -19.81
CA ASN A 314 -8.53 -6.60 -20.29
C ASN A 314 -7.46 -6.97 -19.24
N CYS A 315 -7.80 -6.91 -17.94
CA CYS A 315 -6.89 -7.22 -16.85
C CYS A 315 -6.52 -8.70 -16.78
N VAL A 316 -7.41 -9.59 -17.27
CA VAL A 316 -7.21 -11.05 -17.22
C VAL A 316 -5.95 -11.49 -17.98
N ALA A 317 -5.69 -10.87 -19.13
CA ALA A 317 -4.55 -11.18 -19.98
C ALA A 317 -3.41 -10.14 -19.87
N CYS A 318 -3.54 -9.17 -18.95
CA CYS A 318 -2.60 -8.06 -18.84
C CYS A 318 -1.27 -8.49 -18.22
N GLY A 319 -0.17 -8.36 -18.96
CA GLY A 319 1.19 -8.60 -18.48
C GLY A 319 1.75 -7.48 -17.59
N LEU A 320 1.02 -6.37 -17.37
CA LEU A 320 1.49 -5.21 -16.60
C LEU A 320 0.91 -5.15 -15.18
N ARG A 321 0.36 -6.25 -14.66
CA ARG A 321 -0.28 -6.27 -13.33
C ARG A 321 0.65 -5.81 -12.21
N SER A 322 1.91 -6.18 -12.25
CA SER A 322 2.93 -5.78 -11.27
C SER A 322 3.20 -4.27 -11.28
N LEU A 323 2.99 -3.57 -12.40
CA LEU A 323 3.12 -2.10 -12.49
C LEU A 323 1.85 -1.35 -12.15
N CYS A 324 0.71 -2.04 -12.10
CA CYS A 324 -0.61 -1.41 -12.14
C CYS A 324 -1.21 -1.18 -10.75
N GLY A 325 -1.08 -2.13 -9.83
CA GLY A 325 -1.77 -2.07 -8.54
C GLY A 325 -3.30 -2.28 -8.64
N MET A 326 -3.85 -2.64 -9.81
CA MET A 326 -5.27 -2.94 -9.96
C MET A 326 -5.66 -4.19 -9.18
N CYS A 327 -6.73 -4.06 -8.39
CA CYS A 327 -7.30 -5.15 -7.61
C CYS A 327 -8.82 -4.96 -7.46
N PRO A 328 -9.57 -5.97 -6.99
CA PRO A 328 -11.01 -5.85 -6.78
C PRO A 328 -11.43 -4.69 -5.88
N ALA A 329 -10.67 -4.41 -4.82
CA ALA A 329 -10.97 -3.29 -3.92
C ALA A 329 -10.89 -1.94 -4.66
N ASN A 330 -9.85 -1.71 -5.46
CA ASN A 330 -9.72 -0.49 -6.24
C ASN A 330 -10.85 -0.34 -7.28
N GLY A 331 -11.26 -1.45 -7.92
CA GLY A 331 -12.40 -1.46 -8.83
C GLY A 331 -13.69 -1.05 -8.15
N VAL A 332 -14.00 -1.64 -6.99
CA VAL A 332 -15.21 -1.27 -6.22
C VAL A 332 -15.14 0.18 -5.77
N LEU A 333 -14.05 0.63 -5.19
CA LEU A 333 -13.94 1.97 -4.62
C LEU A 333 -14.04 3.08 -5.69
N GLU A 334 -13.44 2.89 -6.86
CA GLU A 334 -13.36 3.95 -7.90
C GLU A 334 -14.43 3.80 -8.99
N CYS A 335 -14.83 2.55 -9.31
CA CYS A 335 -15.76 2.26 -10.41
C CYS A 335 -17.07 1.62 -9.94
N GLY A 336 -17.20 1.25 -8.67
CA GLY A 336 -18.38 0.53 -8.15
C GLY A 336 -18.44 -0.95 -8.53
N ASP A 337 -17.40 -1.51 -9.17
CA ASP A 337 -17.36 -2.88 -9.68
C ASP A 337 -15.96 -3.47 -9.51
N ALA A 338 -15.87 -4.63 -8.86
CA ALA A 338 -14.61 -5.32 -8.57
C ALA A 338 -13.81 -5.75 -9.82
N GLU A 339 -14.48 -5.89 -10.95
CA GLU A 339 -13.87 -6.32 -12.22
C GLU A 339 -13.66 -5.16 -13.22
N GLU A 340 -14.09 -3.93 -12.89
CA GLU A 340 -13.89 -2.78 -13.76
C GLU A 340 -12.47 -2.23 -13.60
N PRO A 341 -11.70 -2.15 -14.71
CA PRO A 341 -10.36 -1.57 -14.67
C PRO A 341 -10.39 -0.07 -14.35
N VAL A 342 -9.60 0.35 -13.37
CA VAL A 342 -9.40 1.78 -13.06
C VAL A 342 -8.47 2.40 -14.11
N ASP A 343 -8.99 3.30 -14.93
CA ASP A 343 -8.27 3.92 -16.08
C ASP A 343 -6.97 4.61 -15.63
N PHE A 344 -6.98 5.30 -14.49
CA PHE A 344 -5.79 5.92 -13.91
C PHE A 344 -4.65 4.91 -13.68
N LEU A 345 -4.97 3.74 -13.09
CA LEU A 345 -3.99 2.69 -12.82
C LEU A 345 -3.45 2.09 -14.13
N CYS A 346 -4.33 1.85 -15.11
CA CYS A 346 -3.93 1.39 -16.43
C CYS A 346 -2.97 2.37 -17.10
N ARG A 347 -3.28 3.67 -17.03
CA ARG A 347 -2.45 4.73 -17.61
C ARG A 347 -1.07 4.81 -16.96
N VAL A 348 -1.00 4.77 -15.62
CA VAL A 348 0.28 4.74 -14.89
C VAL A 348 1.11 3.53 -15.29
N ALA A 349 0.52 2.33 -15.32
CA ALA A 349 1.23 1.10 -15.67
C ALA A 349 1.82 1.13 -17.09
N HIS A 350 1.05 1.60 -18.06
CA HIS A 350 1.52 1.70 -19.44
C HIS A 350 2.59 2.79 -19.62
N LEU A 351 2.44 3.95 -18.96
CA LEU A 351 3.49 4.98 -18.97
C LEU A 351 4.78 4.46 -18.34
N ARG A 352 4.73 3.78 -17.20
CA ARG A 352 5.90 3.13 -16.58
C ARG A 352 6.56 2.15 -17.55
N ALA A 353 5.77 1.26 -18.13
CA ALA A 353 6.29 0.27 -19.06
C ALA A 353 7.01 0.91 -20.27
N TYR A 354 6.40 1.92 -20.90
CA TYR A 354 7.01 2.62 -22.03
C TYR A 354 8.26 3.40 -21.63
N VAL A 355 8.21 4.14 -20.51
CA VAL A 355 9.32 4.95 -20.05
C VAL A 355 10.52 4.10 -19.60
N PHE A 356 10.26 2.95 -18.99
CA PHE A 356 11.32 2.05 -18.50
C PHE A 356 11.75 0.99 -19.50
N GLY A 357 11.09 0.91 -20.67
CA GLY A 357 11.39 -0.09 -21.69
C GLY A 357 10.98 -1.51 -21.29
N ILE A 358 9.94 -1.65 -20.47
CA ILE A 358 9.39 -2.94 -20.07
C ILE A 358 8.50 -3.45 -21.22
N PRO A 359 8.70 -4.67 -21.71
CA PRO A 359 7.95 -5.21 -22.85
C PRO A 359 6.45 -5.29 -22.54
N ILE A 360 5.62 -4.86 -23.49
CA ILE A 360 4.17 -4.95 -23.42
C ILE A 360 3.66 -5.90 -24.51
N ALA A 361 3.14 -7.05 -24.10
CA ALA A 361 2.39 -7.91 -25.00
C ALA A 361 0.97 -7.35 -25.18
N PRO A 362 0.47 -7.18 -26.41
CA PRO A 362 -0.92 -6.79 -26.64
C PRO A 362 -1.89 -7.76 -25.96
N HIS A 363 -2.88 -7.23 -25.27
CA HIS A 363 -3.85 -8.03 -24.51
C HIS A 363 -5.26 -7.49 -24.66
N GLY A 364 -6.13 -8.31 -25.20
CA GLY A 364 -7.56 -8.00 -25.36
C GLY A 364 -7.81 -6.69 -26.10
N ALA A 365 -8.84 -5.96 -25.70
CA ALA A 365 -9.22 -4.65 -26.24
C ALA A 365 -8.60 -3.48 -25.42
N CYS A 366 -7.38 -3.64 -24.89
CA CYS A 366 -6.72 -2.59 -24.12
C CYS A 366 -6.45 -1.37 -24.99
N GLU A 367 -6.97 -0.21 -24.59
CA GLU A 367 -6.84 1.04 -25.33
C GLU A 367 -5.39 1.58 -25.39
N TYR A 368 -4.54 1.22 -24.42
CA TYR A 368 -3.17 1.70 -24.29
C TYR A 368 -2.11 0.80 -24.93
N CYS A 369 -2.47 -0.45 -25.24
CA CYS A 369 -1.58 -1.39 -25.91
C CYS A 369 -1.41 -1.08 -27.40
N PRO A 370 -0.37 -1.63 -28.09
CA PRO A 370 -0.21 -1.52 -29.52
C PRO A 370 -1.50 -1.90 -30.27
N GLY A 371 -2.00 -0.98 -31.11
CA GLY A 371 -3.27 -1.10 -31.82
C GLY A 371 -4.49 -0.52 -31.08
N GLY A 372 -4.38 -0.19 -29.81
CA GLY A 372 -5.47 0.43 -29.03
C GLY A 372 -5.67 1.91 -29.35
N ALA A 373 -6.89 2.42 -29.09
CA ALA A 373 -7.30 3.79 -29.43
C ALA A 373 -6.42 4.88 -28.79
N LYS A 374 -5.94 4.66 -27.56
CA LYS A 374 -5.09 5.60 -26.80
C LYS A 374 -3.58 5.32 -26.93
N HIS A 375 -3.18 4.31 -27.71
CA HIS A 375 -1.78 3.90 -27.82
C HIS A 375 -0.85 5.04 -28.28
N ARG A 376 -1.19 5.72 -29.38
CA ARG A 376 -0.36 6.83 -29.90
C ARG A 376 -0.25 7.98 -28.90
N GLN A 377 -1.33 8.29 -28.20
CA GLN A 377 -1.35 9.34 -27.20
C GLN A 377 -0.41 9.04 -26.03
N ILE A 378 -0.45 7.81 -25.50
CA ILE A 378 0.37 7.43 -24.35
C ILE A 378 1.85 7.33 -24.73
N MET A 379 2.17 6.86 -25.94
CA MET A 379 3.55 6.83 -26.47
C MET A 379 4.13 8.25 -26.57
N GLY A 380 3.42 9.18 -27.20
CA GLY A 380 3.88 10.57 -27.29
C GLY A 380 3.99 11.26 -25.92
N THR A 381 3.20 10.82 -24.93
CA THR A 381 3.34 11.29 -23.55
C THR A 381 4.59 10.71 -22.88
N ALA A 382 4.87 9.42 -23.07
CA ALA A 382 6.08 8.77 -22.55
C ALA A 382 7.36 9.41 -23.13
N GLU A 383 7.39 9.70 -24.43
CA GLU A 383 8.51 10.40 -25.08
C GLU A 383 8.75 11.79 -24.48
N ARG A 384 7.69 12.57 -24.28
CA ARG A 384 7.80 13.90 -23.63
C ARG A 384 8.31 13.80 -22.19
N LEU A 385 7.88 12.78 -21.42
CA LEU A 385 8.36 12.57 -20.05
C LEU A 385 9.86 12.23 -20.03
N VAL A 386 10.32 11.37 -20.94
CA VAL A 386 11.74 11.03 -21.08
C VAL A 386 12.55 12.28 -21.40
N LEU A 387 12.12 13.08 -22.39
CA LEU A 387 12.83 14.30 -22.81
C LEU A 387 12.90 15.35 -21.67
N ARG A 388 11.80 15.56 -20.93
CA ARG A 388 11.74 16.57 -19.86
C ARG A 388 12.61 16.21 -18.64
N ASN A 389 12.83 14.93 -18.38
CA ASN A 389 13.62 14.48 -17.24
C ASN A 389 15.09 14.19 -17.60
N ASP A 390 15.57 14.70 -18.76
CA ASP A 390 16.95 14.65 -19.25
C ASP A 390 17.63 13.28 -19.04
N LEU A 391 17.02 12.25 -19.60
CA LEU A 391 17.57 10.90 -19.58
C LEU A 391 18.57 10.70 -20.74
N SER A 392 19.29 11.74 -21.13
CA SER A 392 20.25 11.76 -22.26
C SER A 392 21.40 10.75 -22.15
N GLN A 393 21.57 10.09 -21.02
CA GLN A 393 22.58 9.04 -20.82
C GLN A 393 22.08 7.61 -21.11
N ARG A 394 20.91 7.42 -21.73
CA ARG A 394 20.40 6.09 -22.08
C ARG A 394 20.81 5.66 -23.48
N PRO A 395 21.24 4.39 -23.67
CA PRO A 395 21.50 3.89 -25.03
C PRO A 395 20.21 3.98 -25.86
N ARG A 396 20.30 4.55 -27.08
CA ARG A 396 19.20 4.74 -28.04
C ARG A 396 18.61 3.43 -28.62
N SER A 397 18.95 2.25 -28.07
CA SER A 397 18.67 0.93 -28.67
C SER A 397 17.54 0.13 -28.01
N ILE A 398 16.66 0.74 -27.19
CA ILE A 398 15.63 -0.04 -26.43
C ILE A 398 14.22 0.05 -27.06
N TRP A 399 14.03 0.79 -28.12
CA TRP A 399 12.74 0.77 -28.82
C TRP A 399 12.71 -0.39 -29.83
N PRO A 400 11.71 -1.31 -29.77
CA PRO A 400 11.52 -2.27 -30.87
C PRO A 400 11.29 -1.48 -32.15
N GLN A 401 12.20 -1.60 -33.09
CA GLN A 401 11.96 -1.09 -34.47
C GLN A 401 10.74 -1.84 -34.98
N THR A 402 9.65 -1.11 -35.23
CA THR A 402 8.54 -1.64 -36.01
C THR A 402 9.08 -2.01 -37.37
N HIS A 403 9.24 -3.30 -37.61
CA HIS A 403 9.51 -3.81 -38.95
C HIS A 403 8.33 -3.46 -39.86
N THR A 404 8.41 -2.33 -40.52
CA THR A 404 7.64 -2.09 -41.74
C THR A 404 8.29 -2.88 -42.84
N GLY A 405 8.00 -4.17 -42.91
CA GLY A 405 8.33 -5.02 -44.05
C GLY A 405 7.49 -4.58 -45.25
N ARG A 406 8.06 -3.76 -46.12
CA ARG A 406 7.58 -3.66 -47.50
C ARG A 406 8.01 -4.93 -48.19
N HIS A 407 7.08 -5.85 -48.41
CA HIS A 407 7.23 -6.87 -49.45
C HIS A 407 6.99 -6.21 -50.81
N ARG A 408 8.00 -6.29 -51.68
CA ARG A 408 7.83 -6.29 -53.11
C ARG A 408 7.58 -7.73 -53.55
#